data_7515257c0b707c75e1b5b9b99e073097
#
_entry.id   7515257c0b707c75e1b5b9b99e073097
#
_cell.length_a   1.000
_cell.length_b   1.000
_cell.length_c   1.000
_cell.angle_alpha   90.00
_cell.angle_beta   90.00
_cell.angle_gamma   90.00
#
_symmetry.space_group_name_H-M   'P 1'
#
loop_
_entity.id
_entity.type
_entity.pdbx_description
1 polymer ?
#
loop_
_entity_poly.entity_id
_entity_poly.type
_entity_poly.pdbx_seq_one_letter_code
_entity_poly.pdbx_strand_id
1 'polypeptide(L)'
;MNSSAVFEQIEKMGDLPSLPQTLLGIQKVAADSKSCADDLAASVLNDQALTLRVLKVVNSAFYQRRNQEQIRTVRRAVIVMGFEAVCKLALGLSVFDMMSKLSRSPYLSTITRHSLVCAGFAQVLAEASRKIAPEEAYVTALVHDIGKVVLLECSPSHMDLVLRDMTEGEPSLEAERRHFGITHDRAGRRLAARWKLPVELQNAIGDHHDIDPLHPPRDLDPLLGVIVYADAISHFTCEPELHVREQAVTRAAARALGIPGARMEEILLRAADEIAELAACIGHGVGDLMDYGQLVNRAGSAVVAPAAIPPAELARRTAAQLELYRRVGSGIADDCDGDELLEAILDGAVDILGFKRVVLLTVDQRTRSLVPALCAGEGALELAPHLALPLTRSSGALALAVLEHRAFHVPMAASPAYQGLAGTELLAAARCAGFAVAPVSTHGGVLAVLYGDAGPDGADIVAEQASELAGLATQAALVLGVCRPSPAV
;
A
#
# COMPACT_ATOMS: atom_id res chain seq x y z
N MET A 1 23.51 20.57 8.07
CA MET A 1 23.31 20.58 9.54
C MET A 1 24.31 19.63 10.16
N ASN A 2 24.62 19.68 11.47
CA ASN A 2 25.47 18.67 12.08
C ASN A 2 24.71 17.90 13.18
N SER A 3 25.21 16.71 13.55
CA SER A 3 24.56 15.86 14.54
C SER A 3 24.31 16.54 15.91
N SER A 4 25.21 17.40 16.34
CA SER A 4 25.05 18.15 17.60
C SER A 4 23.85 19.09 17.56
N ALA A 5 23.61 19.76 16.43
CA ALA A 5 22.45 20.63 16.25
C ALA A 5 21.12 19.81 16.21
N VAL A 6 21.15 18.63 15.61
CA VAL A 6 19.97 17.72 15.65
C VAL A 6 19.71 17.25 17.08
N PHE A 7 20.75 16.85 17.83
CA PHE A 7 20.59 16.45 19.22
C PHE A 7 20.09 17.60 20.11
N GLU A 8 20.63 18.81 19.93
CA GLU A 8 20.14 20.00 20.66
C GLU A 8 18.66 20.27 20.35
N GLN A 9 18.25 20.07 19.09
CA GLN A 9 16.86 20.20 18.69
C GLN A 9 16.00 19.11 19.34
N ILE A 10 16.46 17.85 19.37
CA ILE A 10 15.79 16.75 20.06
C ILE A 10 15.65 17.05 21.56
N GLU A 11 16.65 17.66 22.19
CA GLU A 11 16.57 18.07 23.60
C GLU A 11 15.54 19.20 23.79
N LYS A 12 15.44 20.13 22.85
CA LYS A 12 14.39 21.16 22.82
C LYS A 12 13.03 20.61 22.43
N MET A 13 12.97 19.57 21.59
CA MET A 13 11.75 18.82 21.27
C MET A 13 11.15 18.09 22.49
N GLY A 14 11.90 17.98 23.60
CA GLY A 14 11.31 17.59 24.88
C GLY A 14 10.38 18.64 25.48
N ASP A 15 10.44 19.88 24.98
CA ASP A 15 9.46 20.95 25.20
C ASP A 15 8.46 21.10 24.04
N LEU A 16 8.46 20.20 23.04
CA LEU A 16 7.33 20.03 22.12
C LEU A 16 6.04 19.94 22.93
N PRO A 17 4.90 20.42 22.39
CA PRO A 17 3.66 20.51 23.12
C PRO A 17 3.51 19.25 23.93
N SER A 18 3.61 19.40 25.25
CA SER A 18 3.75 18.37 26.28
C SER A 18 3.18 17.06 25.82
N LEU A 19 3.97 15.97 25.84
CA LEU A 19 3.49 14.62 25.53
C LEU A 19 2.03 14.55 25.95
N PRO A 20 1.08 14.18 25.08
CA PRO A 20 -0.34 14.24 25.42
C PRO A 20 -0.52 13.65 26.80
N GLN A 21 -1.27 14.31 27.66
CA GLN A 21 -1.47 13.84 29.04
C GLN A 21 -1.89 12.38 29.08
N THR A 22 -2.58 11.93 28.02
CA THR A 22 -2.96 10.54 27.79
C THR A 22 -1.74 9.63 27.64
N LEU A 23 -0.73 10.06 26.88
CA LEU A 23 0.51 9.27 26.68
C LEU A 23 1.27 9.12 28.01
N LEU A 24 1.42 10.22 28.75
CA LEU A 24 2.03 10.19 30.10
C LEU A 24 1.23 9.32 31.07
N GLY A 25 -0.09 9.38 31.00
CA GLY A 25 -0.99 8.53 31.79
C GLY A 25 -0.79 7.05 31.49
N ILE A 26 -0.77 6.67 30.20
CA ILE A 26 -0.54 5.29 29.75
C ILE A 26 0.85 4.81 30.18
N GLN A 27 1.91 5.63 30.02
CA GLN A 27 3.25 5.27 30.47
C GLN A 27 3.33 5.04 31.98
N LYS A 28 2.67 5.88 32.76
CA LYS A 28 2.61 5.71 34.22
C LYS A 28 1.91 4.41 34.60
N VAL A 29 0.78 4.12 33.95
CA VAL A 29 0.01 2.90 34.14
C VAL A 29 0.82 1.67 33.71
N ALA A 30 1.55 1.75 32.60
CA ALA A 30 2.42 0.68 32.11
C ALA A 30 3.61 0.37 33.06
N ALA A 31 4.14 1.41 33.71
CA ALA A 31 5.28 1.28 34.62
C ALA A 31 4.93 0.80 36.03
N ASP A 32 3.65 0.84 36.41
CA ASP A 32 3.19 0.44 37.74
C ASP A 32 2.65 -1.00 37.73
N SER A 33 3.38 -1.91 38.35
CA SER A 33 3.00 -3.32 38.46
C SER A 33 1.68 -3.58 39.20
N LYS A 34 1.12 -2.57 39.87
CA LYS A 34 -0.16 -2.64 40.57
C LYS A 34 -1.33 -2.14 39.71
N SER A 35 -1.05 -1.57 38.56
CA SER A 35 -2.08 -1.07 37.63
C SER A 35 -2.94 -2.21 37.11
N CYS A 36 -4.22 -1.94 36.93
CA CYS A 36 -5.20 -2.89 36.45
C CYS A 36 -5.89 -2.40 35.16
N ALA A 37 -6.78 -3.22 34.62
CA ALA A 37 -7.55 -2.90 33.41
C ALA A 37 -8.35 -1.60 33.50
N ASP A 38 -8.83 -1.25 34.70
CA ASP A 38 -9.61 -0.04 34.92
C ASP A 38 -8.74 1.22 34.88
N ASP A 39 -7.47 1.13 35.35
CA ASP A 39 -6.52 2.25 35.32
C ASP A 39 -6.12 2.56 33.87
N LEU A 40 -5.86 1.53 33.07
CA LEU A 40 -5.56 1.69 31.64
C LEU A 40 -6.76 2.24 30.88
N ALA A 41 -7.95 1.69 31.13
CA ALA A 41 -9.17 2.16 30.51
C ALA A 41 -9.45 3.63 30.85
N ALA A 42 -9.27 4.05 32.11
CA ALA A 42 -9.41 5.45 32.51
C ALA A 42 -8.42 6.36 31.79
N SER A 43 -7.16 5.94 31.66
CA SER A 43 -6.13 6.71 30.94
C SER A 43 -6.44 6.87 29.46
N VAL A 44 -6.90 5.79 28.78
CA VAL A 44 -7.27 5.82 27.36
C VAL A 44 -8.56 6.63 27.14
N LEU A 45 -9.56 6.51 28.01
CA LEU A 45 -10.84 7.21 27.92
C LEU A 45 -10.72 8.74 28.05
N ASN A 46 -9.62 9.25 28.59
CA ASN A 46 -9.33 10.70 28.63
C ASN A 46 -9.14 11.29 27.22
N ASP A 47 -8.90 10.45 26.20
CA ASP A 47 -8.79 10.85 24.80
C ASP A 47 -9.81 10.06 23.97
N GLN A 48 -10.87 10.76 23.51
CA GLN A 48 -11.93 10.15 22.72
C GLN A 48 -11.40 9.61 21.36
N ALA A 49 -10.48 10.33 20.73
CA ALA A 49 -9.91 9.91 19.45
C ALA A 49 -9.09 8.63 19.60
N LEU A 50 -8.24 8.57 20.63
CA LEU A 50 -7.49 7.38 20.97
C LEU A 50 -8.39 6.21 21.35
N THR A 51 -9.41 6.45 22.17
CA THR A 51 -10.41 5.44 22.54
C THR A 51 -11.05 4.80 21.32
N LEU A 52 -11.51 5.64 20.38
CA LEU A 52 -12.14 5.15 19.13
C LEU A 52 -11.14 4.37 18.26
N ARG A 53 -9.89 4.83 18.15
CA ARG A 53 -8.85 4.12 17.37
C ARG A 53 -8.51 2.77 18.00
N VAL A 54 -8.29 2.72 19.31
CA VAL A 54 -8.05 1.44 20.01
C VAL A 54 -9.21 0.48 19.75
N LEU A 55 -10.48 0.93 19.94
CA LEU A 55 -11.64 0.09 19.72
C LEU A 55 -11.79 -0.34 18.24
N LYS A 56 -11.47 0.52 17.28
CA LYS A 56 -11.50 0.16 15.87
C LYS A 56 -10.44 -0.89 15.55
N VAL A 57 -9.19 -0.71 16.00
CA VAL A 57 -8.10 -1.67 15.75
C VAL A 57 -8.42 -3.02 16.36
N VAL A 58 -8.88 -3.09 17.62
CA VAL A 58 -9.20 -4.37 18.28
C VAL A 58 -10.45 -5.05 17.69
N ASN A 59 -11.27 -4.34 16.93
CA ASN A 59 -12.42 -4.89 16.19
C ASN A 59 -12.14 -5.06 14.69
N SER A 60 -10.91 -4.81 14.22
CA SER A 60 -10.55 -5.07 12.81
C SER A 60 -10.69 -6.56 12.48
N ALA A 61 -10.82 -6.89 11.18
CA ALA A 61 -10.96 -8.27 10.73
C ALA A 61 -9.83 -9.17 11.22
N PHE A 62 -8.63 -8.60 11.39
CA PHE A 62 -7.49 -9.30 11.98
C PHE A 62 -7.80 -9.87 13.38
N TYR A 63 -8.35 -9.05 14.27
CA TYR A 63 -8.66 -9.46 15.65
C TYR A 63 -9.98 -10.22 15.75
N GLN A 64 -10.97 -9.94 14.88
CA GLN A 64 -12.24 -10.65 14.86
C GLN A 64 -12.09 -12.13 14.49
N ARG A 65 -11.08 -12.51 13.70
CA ARG A 65 -10.76 -13.92 13.45
C ARG A 65 -10.37 -14.70 14.71
N ARG A 66 -9.86 -13.99 15.71
CA ARG A 66 -9.49 -14.56 17.01
C ARG A 66 -10.61 -14.51 18.03
N ASN A 67 -11.50 -13.50 17.90
CA ASN A 67 -12.55 -13.19 18.85
C ASN A 67 -13.88 -13.03 18.11
N GLN A 68 -14.82 -13.93 18.31
CA GLN A 68 -16.15 -13.89 17.67
C GLN A 68 -17.07 -12.79 18.22
N GLU A 69 -16.64 -12.03 19.23
CA GLU A 69 -17.44 -11.02 19.92
C GLU A 69 -16.92 -9.61 19.65
N GLN A 70 -17.82 -8.68 19.31
CA GLN A 70 -17.50 -7.27 19.15
C GLN A 70 -17.08 -6.63 20.48
N ILE A 71 -15.88 -6.08 20.54
CA ILE A 71 -15.31 -5.40 21.71
C ILE A 71 -15.81 -3.95 21.73
N ARG A 72 -16.61 -3.60 22.75
CA ARG A 72 -17.25 -2.28 22.86
C ARG A 72 -16.61 -1.33 23.87
N THR A 73 -15.70 -1.82 24.70
CA THR A 73 -15.02 -1.03 25.73
C THR A 73 -13.54 -1.36 25.82
N VAL A 74 -12.71 -0.38 26.18
CA VAL A 74 -11.26 -0.58 26.42
C VAL A 74 -11.02 -1.63 27.49
N ARG A 75 -11.83 -1.63 28.57
CA ARG A 75 -11.77 -2.66 29.61
C ARG A 75 -11.98 -4.08 29.05
N ARG A 76 -12.95 -4.25 28.12
CA ARG A 76 -13.18 -5.54 27.46
C ARG A 76 -12.00 -5.92 26.55
N ALA A 77 -11.40 -4.95 25.86
CA ALA A 77 -10.18 -5.15 25.08
C ALA A 77 -9.06 -5.69 25.98
N VAL A 78 -8.85 -5.10 27.15
CA VAL A 78 -7.83 -5.56 28.11
C VAL A 78 -8.11 -6.98 28.60
N ILE A 79 -9.37 -7.34 28.86
CA ILE A 79 -9.73 -8.70 29.29
C ILE A 79 -9.45 -9.74 28.18
N VAL A 80 -9.72 -9.37 26.93
CA VAL A 80 -9.64 -10.29 25.78
C VAL A 80 -8.21 -10.39 25.23
N MET A 81 -7.51 -9.26 25.10
CA MET A 81 -6.18 -9.20 24.50
C MET A 81 -5.04 -9.21 25.52
N GLY A 82 -5.34 -8.92 26.77
CA GLY A 82 -4.35 -8.73 27.83
C GLY A 82 -3.99 -7.25 28.04
N PHE A 83 -3.56 -6.95 29.27
CA PHE A 83 -3.21 -5.60 29.70
C PHE A 83 -2.04 -5.03 28.89
N GLU A 84 -0.97 -5.79 28.75
CA GLU A 84 0.24 -5.36 28.06
C GLU A 84 0.00 -5.07 26.58
N ALA A 85 -0.74 -5.91 25.88
CA ALA A 85 -1.07 -5.74 24.48
C ALA A 85 -1.85 -4.44 24.22
N VAL A 86 -2.90 -4.19 25.00
CA VAL A 86 -3.71 -2.95 24.87
C VAL A 86 -2.91 -1.73 25.27
N CYS A 87 -2.04 -1.84 26.27
CA CYS A 87 -1.15 -0.75 26.71
C CYS A 87 -0.17 -0.38 25.58
N LYS A 88 0.52 -1.35 24.98
CA LYS A 88 1.44 -1.15 23.85
C LYS A 88 0.70 -0.53 22.67
N LEU A 89 -0.48 -1.06 22.32
CA LEU A 89 -1.32 -0.54 21.25
C LEU A 89 -1.70 0.94 21.47
N ALA A 90 -2.20 1.27 22.65
CA ALA A 90 -2.60 2.64 22.98
C ALA A 90 -1.41 3.61 22.96
N LEU A 91 -0.25 3.16 23.45
CA LEU A 91 1.00 3.93 23.45
C LEU A 91 1.44 4.22 21.99
N GLY A 92 1.52 3.21 21.14
CA GLY A 92 1.96 3.35 19.75
C GLY A 92 1.01 4.22 18.93
N LEU A 93 -0.30 4.03 19.09
CA LEU A 93 -1.31 4.87 18.42
C LEU A 93 -1.22 6.34 18.87
N SER A 94 -0.91 6.60 20.16
CA SER A 94 -0.72 7.96 20.65
C SER A 94 0.53 8.61 20.06
N VAL A 95 1.64 7.88 19.98
CA VAL A 95 2.88 8.35 19.35
C VAL A 95 2.65 8.62 17.87
N PHE A 96 2.01 7.71 17.16
CA PHE A 96 1.70 7.88 15.74
C PHE A 96 0.79 9.08 15.48
N ASP A 97 -0.26 9.26 16.27
CA ASP A 97 -1.15 10.43 16.16
C ASP A 97 -0.40 11.75 16.37
N MET A 98 0.51 11.77 17.32
CA MET A 98 1.38 12.92 17.53
C MET A 98 2.30 13.15 16.32
N MET A 99 2.97 12.12 15.82
CA MET A 99 3.82 12.21 14.62
C MET A 99 3.07 12.81 13.44
N SER A 100 1.88 12.32 13.17
CA SER A 100 1.04 12.74 12.01
C SER A 100 0.59 14.21 12.08
N LYS A 101 0.77 14.88 13.20
CA LYS A 101 0.36 16.28 13.44
C LYS A 101 1.54 17.25 13.58
N LEU A 102 2.77 16.73 13.66
CA LEU A 102 3.95 17.56 13.93
C LEU A 102 4.31 18.49 12.78
N SER A 103 4.14 18.07 11.53
CA SER A 103 4.52 18.86 10.37
C SER A 103 3.36 19.08 9.39
N ARG A 104 3.45 20.16 8.63
CA ARG A 104 2.57 20.43 7.47
C ARG A 104 3.24 20.05 6.13
N SER A 105 4.42 19.47 6.18
CA SER A 105 5.13 19.04 4.98
C SER A 105 4.39 17.91 4.27
N PRO A 106 4.26 17.94 2.95
CA PRO A 106 3.71 16.82 2.15
C PRO A 106 4.46 15.50 2.40
N TYR A 107 5.76 15.58 2.72
CA TYR A 107 6.59 14.41 3.02
C TYR A 107 6.13 13.66 4.29
N LEU A 108 5.50 14.34 5.24
CA LEU A 108 4.92 13.67 6.41
C LEU A 108 3.88 12.62 6.03
N SER A 109 3.08 12.88 4.99
CA SER A 109 2.09 11.89 4.49
C SER A 109 2.77 10.64 3.94
N THR A 110 3.92 10.77 3.30
CA THR A 110 4.73 9.65 2.81
C THR A 110 5.29 8.81 3.96
N ILE A 111 5.86 9.46 5.00
CA ILE A 111 6.37 8.77 6.20
C ILE A 111 5.23 8.01 6.89
N THR A 112 4.10 8.67 7.13
CA THR A 112 2.96 8.06 7.84
C THR A 112 2.34 6.91 7.06
N ARG A 113 2.24 7.03 5.74
CA ARG A 113 1.80 5.97 4.85
C ARG A 113 2.73 4.76 4.93
N HIS A 114 4.04 4.96 4.78
CA HIS A 114 5.04 3.91 4.90
C HIS A 114 4.94 3.19 6.25
N SER A 115 4.86 3.94 7.35
CA SER A 115 4.70 3.38 8.70
C SER A 115 3.46 2.50 8.86
N LEU A 116 2.31 2.92 8.29
CA LEU A 116 1.07 2.12 8.31
C LEU A 116 1.21 0.80 7.58
N VAL A 117 1.88 0.82 6.45
CA VAL A 117 2.12 -0.35 5.62
C VAL A 117 3.07 -1.30 6.28
N CYS A 118 4.18 -0.79 6.76
CA CYS A 118 5.14 -1.56 7.52
C CYS A 118 4.45 -2.21 8.75
N ALA A 119 3.59 -1.48 9.45
CA ALA A 119 2.82 -2.01 10.59
C ALA A 119 1.90 -3.16 10.20
N GLY A 120 1.19 -3.06 9.07
CA GLY A 120 0.34 -4.15 8.57
C GLY A 120 1.16 -5.39 8.20
N PHE A 121 2.28 -5.24 7.48
CA PHE A 121 3.17 -6.37 7.20
C PHE A 121 3.77 -6.97 8.47
N ALA A 122 4.23 -6.13 9.41
CA ALA A 122 4.78 -6.61 10.68
C ALA A 122 3.76 -7.45 11.46
N GLN A 123 2.50 -7.04 11.47
CA GLN A 123 1.42 -7.76 12.14
C GLN A 123 1.20 -9.15 11.55
N VAL A 124 1.08 -9.27 10.23
CA VAL A 124 0.84 -10.56 9.57
C VAL A 124 2.06 -11.48 9.63
N LEU A 125 3.27 -10.94 9.52
CA LEU A 125 4.51 -11.70 9.67
C LEU A 125 4.68 -12.22 11.10
N ALA A 126 4.38 -11.41 12.11
CA ALA A 126 4.42 -11.83 13.53
C ALA A 126 3.42 -12.94 13.81
N GLU A 127 2.17 -12.81 13.31
CA GLU A 127 1.15 -13.86 13.45
C GLU A 127 1.62 -15.19 12.83
N ALA A 128 2.21 -15.11 11.64
CA ALA A 128 2.67 -16.31 10.94
C ALA A 128 3.88 -16.97 11.57
N SER A 129 4.83 -16.18 12.06
CA SER A 129 6.05 -16.66 12.72
C SER A 129 5.77 -17.28 14.10
N ARG A 130 4.72 -16.80 14.77
CA ARG A 130 4.35 -17.19 16.15
C ARG A 130 5.46 -16.97 17.19
N LYS A 131 6.45 -16.13 16.87
CA LYS A 131 7.60 -15.83 17.76
C LYS A 131 7.40 -14.58 18.58
N ILE A 132 6.54 -13.67 18.11
CA ILE A 132 6.27 -12.37 18.74
C ILE A 132 4.77 -12.08 18.69
N ALA A 133 4.30 -11.28 19.64
CA ALA A 133 2.90 -10.82 19.64
C ALA A 133 2.66 -9.89 18.44
N PRO A 134 1.61 -10.14 17.63
CA PRO A 134 1.31 -9.30 16.46
C PRO A 134 1.08 -7.83 16.83
N GLU A 135 0.52 -7.56 18.00
CA GLU A 135 0.27 -6.22 18.51
C GLU A 135 1.58 -5.47 18.77
N GLU A 136 2.58 -6.15 19.29
CA GLU A 136 3.89 -5.58 19.56
C GLU A 136 4.62 -5.25 18.26
N ALA A 137 4.60 -6.17 17.30
CA ALA A 137 5.17 -5.96 15.97
C ALA A 137 4.47 -4.80 15.25
N TYR A 138 3.14 -4.75 15.28
CA TYR A 138 2.34 -3.67 14.70
C TYR A 138 2.72 -2.31 15.24
N VAL A 139 2.73 -2.15 16.58
CA VAL A 139 3.05 -0.89 17.24
C VAL A 139 4.48 -0.46 16.95
N THR A 140 5.43 -1.39 17.01
CA THR A 140 6.85 -1.11 16.78
C THR A 140 7.07 -0.63 15.35
N ALA A 141 6.47 -1.31 14.37
CA ALA A 141 6.55 -0.92 12.96
C ALA A 141 5.86 0.42 12.70
N LEU A 142 4.76 0.71 13.39
CA LEU A 142 4.05 1.99 13.23
C LEU A 142 4.91 3.21 13.59
N VAL A 143 5.91 3.05 14.46
CA VAL A 143 6.75 4.14 14.96
C VAL A 143 8.24 3.98 14.61
N HIS A 144 8.63 2.94 13.86
CA HIS A 144 10.05 2.65 13.58
C HIS A 144 10.78 3.82 12.92
N ASP A 145 10.08 4.55 12.07
CA ASP A 145 10.59 5.68 11.27
C ASP A 145 10.37 7.05 11.92
N ILE A 146 10.07 7.12 13.22
CA ILE A 146 9.85 8.38 13.92
C ILE A 146 11.01 9.38 13.76
N GLY A 147 12.21 8.88 13.55
CA GLY A 147 13.38 9.72 13.33
C GLY A 147 13.31 10.53 12.04
N LYS A 148 12.63 10.06 10.98
CA LYS A 148 12.40 10.86 9.76
C LYS A 148 11.57 12.11 10.07
N VAL A 149 10.59 11.98 10.96
CA VAL A 149 9.79 13.11 11.42
C VAL A 149 10.65 14.08 12.24
N VAL A 150 11.55 13.55 13.07
CA VAL A 150 12.52 14.38 13.83
C VAL A 150 13.40 15.18 12.87
N LEU A 151 13.99 14.54 11.86
CA LEU A 151 14.85 15.22 10.89
C LEU A 151 14.06 16.26 10.09
N LEU A 152 12.84 15.95 9.68
CA LEU A 152 11.94 16.85 8.98
C LEU A 152 11.66 18.12 9.83
N GLU A 153 11.35 17.96 11.11
CA GLU A 153 11.09 19.07 12.02
C GLU A 153 12.35 19.87 12.36
N CYS A 154 13.52 19.21 12.42
CA CYS A 154 14.78 19.90 12.63
C CYS A 154 15.09 20.86 11.48
N SER A 155 14.86 20.48 10.24
CA SER A 155 15.09 21.32 9.07
C SER A 155 14.38 20.77 7.81
N PRO A 156 13.20 21.30 7.46
CA PRO A 156 12.52 20.92 6.22
C PRO A 156 13.39 21.11 4.98
N SER A 157 14.18 22.20 4.92
CA SER A 157 15.05 22.46 3.77
C SER A 157 16.19 21.45 3.60
N HIS A 158 16.75 20.91 4.69
CA HIS A 158 17.73 19.83 4.59
C HIS A 158 17.06 18.51 4.20
N MET A 159 15.80 18.28 4.63
CA MET A 159 15.02 17.12 4.18
C MET A 159 14.74 17.19 2.68
N ASP A 160 14.44 18.36 2.11
CA ASP A 160 14.29 18.54 0.67
C ASP A 160 15.58 18.16 -0.10
N LEU A 161 16.76 18.44 0.48
CA LEU A 161 18.04 18.02 -0.10
C LEU A 161 18.22 16.49 -0.04
N VAL A 162 17.86 15.86 1.08
CA VAL A 162 17.87 14.39 1.22
C VAL A 162 16.99 13.75 0.16
N LEU A 163 15.77 14.25 0.00
CA LEU A 163 14.82 13.72 -0.98
C LEU A 163 15.33 13.87 -2.42
N ARG A 164 15.96 14.99 -2.74
CA ARG A 164 16.58 15.20 -4.06
C ARG A 164 17.69 14.19 -4.30
N ASP A 165 18.61 14.01 -3.34
CA ASP A 165 19.73 13.08 -3.50
C ASP A 165 19.22 11.63 -3.63
N MET A 166 18.13 11.26 -2.91
CA MET A 166 17.45 9.97 -3.08
C MET A 166 16.86 9.80 -4.50
N THR A 167 16.26 10.84 -5.08
CA THR A 167 15.75 10.79 -6.47
C THR A 167 16.88 10.65 -7.50
N GLU A 168 18.11 11.06 -7.15
CA GLU A 168 19.32 10.86 -7.94
C GLU A 168 19.97 9.47 -7.71
N GLY A 169 19.36 8.61 -6.87
CA GLY A 169 19.75 7.23 -6.61
C GLY A 169 20.66 7.02 -5.39
N GLU A 170 20.84 8.04 -4.55
CA GLU A 170 21.60 7.89 -3.31
C GLU A 170 20.77 7.17 -2.24
N PRO A 171 21.36 6.23 -1.47
CA PRO A 171 20.68 5.62 -0.33
C PRO A 171 20.28 6.65 0.74
N SER A 172 19.07 6.52 1.30
CA SER A 172 18.50 7.50 2.25
C SER A 172 19.41 7.77 3.45
N LEU A 173 20.02 6.73 4.04
CA LEU A 173 20.92 6.88 5.19
C LEU A 173 22.20 7.68 4.87
N GLU A 174 22.70 7.57 3.64
CA GLU A 174 23.88 8.32 3.19
C GLU A 174 23.53 9.79 2.98
N ALA A 175 22.40 10.05 2.31
CA ALA A 175 21.88 11.39 2.12
C ALA A 175 21.58 12.08 3.47
N GLU A 176 20.94 11.39 4.40
CA GLU A 176 20.68 11.90 5.75
C GLU A 176 21.99 12.21 6.51
N ARG A 177 22.98 11.31 6.47
CA ARG A 177 24.28 11.52 7.10
C ARG A 177 25.00 12.73 6.51
N ARG A 178 24.89 12.94 5.18
CA ARG A 178 25.48 14.09 4.48
C ARG A 178 24.82 15.40 4.91
N HIS A 179 23.51 15.47 4.97
CA HIS A 179 22.80 16.73 5.20
C HIS A 179 22.54 17.03 6.67
N PHE A 180 22.29 16.01 7.50
CA PHE A 180 22.01 16.17 8.94
C PHE A 180 23.18 15.76 9.85
N GLY A 181 24.18 15.05 9.34
CA GLY A 181 25.27 14.48 10.14
C GLY A 181 24.84 13.30 11.03
N ILE A 182 23.60 12.86 10.91
CA ILE A 182 23.00 11.74 11.63
C ILE A 182 21.89 11.11 10.78
N THR A 183 21.60 9.84 10.99
CA THR A 183 20.55 9.08 10.32
C THR A 183 19.27 9.05 11.16
N HIS A 184 18.13 8.80 10.52
CA HIS A 184 16.84 8.81 11.20
C HIS A 184 16.71 7.71 12.27
N ASP A 185 17.29 6.53 12.06
CA ASP A 185 17.33 5.46 13.06
C ASP A 185 17.98 5.92 14.36
N ARG A 186 19.12 6.63 14.28
CA ARG A 186 19.83 7.17 15.43
C ARG A 186 19.09 8.34 16.08
N ALA A 187 18.50 9.22 15.27
CA ALA A 187 17.69 10.34 15.78
C ALA A 187 16.40 9.81 16.47
N GLY A 188 15.74 8.84 15.87
CA GLY A 188 14.55 8.19 16.41
C GLY A 188 14.82 7.46 17.72
N ARG A 189 15.90 6.69 17.80
CA ARG A 189 16.34 6.03 19.05
C ARG A 189 16.55 7.04 20.18
N ARG A 190 17.23 8.16 19.87
CA ARG A 190 17.47 9.21 20.88
C ARG A 190 16.16 9.79 21.40
N LEU A 191 15.20 10.08 20.51
CA LEU A 191 13.89 10.59 20.88
C LEU A 191 13.10 9.55 21.70
N ALA A 192 13.07 8.31 21.27
CA ALA A 192 12.39 7.20 21.95
C ALA A 192 12.92 6.99 23.37
N ALA A 193 14.26 7.06 23.56
CA ALA A 193 14.90 7.00 24.87
C ALA A 193 14.51 8.19 25.76
N ARG A 194 14.48 9.41 25.20
CA ARG A 194 14.04 10.61 25.93
C ARG A 194 12.57 10.50 26.38
N TRP A 195 11.72 9.95 25.55
CA TRP A 195 10.33 9.69 25.90
C TRP A 195 10.12 8.46 26.77
N LYS A 196 11.19 7.78 27.16
CA LYS A 196 11.15 6.57 28.01
C LYS A 196 10.22 5.49 27.42
N LEU A 197 10.23 5.36 26.08
CA LEU A 197 9.53 4.25 25.44
C LEU A 197 10.18 2.92 25.84
N PRO A 198 9.47 1.77 25.75
CA PRO A 198 10.05 0.46 26.02
C PRO A 198 11.36 0.24 25.27
N VAL A 199 12.31 -0.46 25.91
CA VAL A 199 13.66 -0.66 25.34
C VAL A 199 13.64 -1.45 24.04
N GLU A 200 12.69 -2.35 23.89
CA GLU A 200 12.46 -3.15 22.69
C GLU A 200 12.12 -2.21 21.48
N LEU A 201 11.26 -1.21 21.70
CA LEU A 201 10.94 -0.21 20.70
C LEU A 201 12.17 0.65 20.37
N GLN A 202 12.92 1.09 21.40
CA GLN A 202 14.13 1.88 21.18
C GLN A 202 15.16 1.12 20.33
N ASN A 203 15.33 -0.19 20.58
CA ASN A 203 16.24 -1.04 19.83
C ASN A 203 15.74 -1.24 18.40
N ALA A 204 14.48 -1.57 18.20
CA ALA A 204 13.92 -1.75 16.86
C ALA A 204 14.03 -0.45 16.03
N ILE A 205 13.70 0.71 16.60
CA ILE A 205 13.85 2.02 15.93
C ILE A 205 15.32 2.27 15.57
N GLY A 206 16.27 1.94 16.47
CA GLY A 206 17.68 2.27 16.26
C GLY A 206 18.47 1.30 15.40
N ASP A 207 18.04 0.04 15.29
CA ASP A 207 18.84 -1.05 14.73
C ASP A 207 18.23 -1.67 13.45
N HIS A 208 17.03 -1.21 13.00
CA HIS A 208 16.35 -1.83 11.85
C HIS A 208 17.12 -1.70 10.52
N HIS A 209 18.01 -0.73 10.40
CA HIS A 209 18.90 -0.59 9.25
C HIS A 209 20.31 -1.20 9.45
N ASP A 210 20.63 -1.70 10.64
CA ASP A 210 21.92 -2.34 10.91
C ASP A 210 21.94 -3.80 10.42
N ILE A 211 20.78 -4.35 10.01
CA ILE A 211 20.62 -5.73 9.56
C ILE A 211 20.42 -5.77 8.05
N ASP A 212 21.29 -6.47 7.33
CA ASP A 212 21.01 -6.82 5.92
C ASP A 212 19.93 -7.91 5.86
N PRO A 213 18.75 -7.63 5.29
CA PRO A 213 17.67 -8.60 5.20
C PRO A 213 18.02 -9.85 4.37
N LEU A 214 19.04 -9.78 3.50
CA LEU A 214 19.49 -10.94 2.74
C LEU A 214 20.47 -11.83 3.51
N HIS A 215 21.18 -11.27 4.50
CA HIS A 215 22.21 -11.94 5.30
C HIS A 215 22.01 -11.71 6.81
N PRO A 216 20.84 -12.08 7.37
CA PRO A 216 20.57 -11.85 8.79
C PRO A 216 21.49 -12.68 9.69
N PRO A 217 21.83 -12.18 10.89
CA PRO A 217 22.53 -12.97 11.89
C PRO A 217 21.67 -14.17 12.36
N ARG A 218 22.33 -15.24 12.83
CA ARG A 218 21.63 -16.47 13.25
C ARG A 218 20.77 -16.29 14.51
N ASP A 219 21.15 -15.36 15.35
CA ASP A 219 20.55 -15.02 16.64
C ASP A 219 19.77 -13.69 16.57
N LEU A 220 19.22 -13.38 15.39
CA LEU A 220 18.40 -12.17 15.18
C LEU A 220 17.23 -12.16 16.17
N ASP A 221 17.09 -11.06 16.90
CA ASP A 221 15.94 -10.83 17.78
C ASP A 221 14.63 -10.95 16.97
N PRO A 222 13.63 -11.70 17.46
CA PRO A 222 12.41 -11.95 16.70
C PRO A 222 11.62 -10.68 16.33
N LEU A 223 11.54 -9.68 17.24
CA LEU A 223 10.85 -8.44 16.98
C LEU A 223 11.60 -7.61 15.93
N LEU A 224 12.91 -7.43 16.14
CA LEU A 224 13.76 -6.73 15.18
C LEU A 224 13.71 -7.39 13.80
N GLY A 225 13.75 -8.73 13.74
CA GLY A 225 13.63 -9.48 12.50
C GLY A 225 12.31 -9.20 11.76
N VAL A 226 11.19 -9.21 12.48
CA VAL A 226 9.88 -8.88 11.89
C VAL A 226 9.87 -7.45 11.35
N ILE A 227 10.44 -6.48 12.09
CA ILE A 227 10.48 -5.07 11.65
C ILE A 227 11.36 -4.91 10.40
N VAL A 228 12.58 -5.47 10.40
CA VAL A 228 13.48 -5.43 9.24
C VAL A 228 12.83 -5.97 7.97
N TYR A 229 12.13 -7.10 8.08
CA TYR A 229 11.47 -7.67 6.91
C TYR A 229 10.20 -6.93 6.50
N ALA A 230 9.42 -6.45 7.46
CA ALA A 230 8.24 -5.65 7.18
C ALA A 230 8.61 -4.33 6.50
N ASP A 231 9.66 -3.66 6.97
CA ASP A 231 10.20 -2.45 6.38
C ASP A 231 10.71 -2.71 4.95
N ALA A 232 11.58 -3.72 4.77
CA ALA A 232 12.10 -4.06 3.46
C ALA A 232 10.99 -4.44 2.46
N ILE A 233 9.96 -5.19 2.86
CA ILE A 233 8.81 -5.53 2.01
C ILE A 233 7.99 -4.28 1.70
N SER A 234 7.78 -3.38 2.68
CA SER A 234 7.02 -2.16 2.46
C SER A 234 7.69 -1.20 1.48
N HIS A 235 9.02 -1.15 1.44
CA HIS A 235 9.76 -0.39 0.44
C HIS A 235 9.50 -0.88 -0.99
N PHE A 236 9.48 -2.19 -1.24
CA PHE A 236 9.13 -2.72 -2.56
C PHE A 236 7.71 -2.40 -2.98
N THR A 237 6.81 -2.28 -1.99
CA THR A 237 5.43 -1.90 -2.24
C THR A 237 5.29 -0.41 -2.57
N CYS A 238 6.18 0.43 -2.12
CA CYS A 238 6.20 1.87 -2.39
C CYS A 238 7.04 2.25 -3.62
N GLU A 239 7.97 1.39 -4.07
CA GLU A 239 8.95 1.67 -5.13
C GLU A 239 8.97 0.55 -6.18
N PRO A 240 8.23 0.66 -7.29
CA PRO A 240 7.99 -0.46 -8.23
C PRO A 240 9.23 -0.95 -9.01
N GLU A 241 10.38 -0.29 -8.94
CA GLU A 241 11.55 -0.64 -9.75
C GLU A 241 12.45 -1.76 -9.16
N LEU A 242 12.11 -2.35 -8.00
CA LEU A 242 12.99 -3.23 -7.22
C LEU A 242 12.64 -4.74 -7.25
N HIS A 243 11.91 -5.23 -8.24
CA HIS A 243 11.30 -6.58 -8.24
C HIS A 243 12.23 -7.79 -8.00
N VAL A 244 13.47 -7.77 -8.50
CA VAL A 244 14.39 -8.92 -8.31
C VAL A 244 14.82 -9.04 -6.84
N ARG A 245 15.02 -7.91 -6.19
CA ARG A 245 15.40 -7.86 -4.77
C ARG A 245 14.23 -8.26 -3.86
N GLU A 246 13.01 -7.93 -4.23
CA GLU A 246 11.76 -8.30 -3.53
C GLU A 246 11.66 -9.81 -3.29
N GLN A 247 11.80 -10.61 -4.33
CA GLN A 247 11.74 -12.08 -4.21
C GLN A 247 12.84 -12.64 -3.30
N ALA A 248 14.03 -12.07 -3.37
CA ALA A 248 15.15 -12.50 -2.53
C ALA A 248 14.86 -12.19 -1.05
N VAL A 249 14.36 -10.99 -0.75
CA VAL A 249 13.99 -10.55 0.60
C VAL A 249 12.81 -11.37 1.13
N THR A 250 11.77 -11.61 0.34
CA THR A 250 10.61 -12.42 0.74
C THR A 250 11.02 -13.86 1.10
N ARG A 251 11.92 -14.46 0.30
CA ARG A 251 12.48 -15.80 0.61
C ARG A 251 13.37 -15.77 1.85
N ALA A 252 14.13 -14.71 2.06
CA ALA A 252 14.95 -14.54 3.26
C ALA A 252 14.07 -14.37 4.51
N ALA A 253 13.00 -13.57 4.42
CA ALA A 253 11.99 -13.40 5.47
C ALA A 253 11.36 -14.75 5.86
N ALA A 254 10.91 -15.53 4.87
CA ALA A 254 10.33 -16.85 5.10
C ALA A 254 11.27 -17.77 5.89
N ARG A 255 12.55 -17.81 5.51
CA ARG A 255 13.56 -18.62 6.21
C ARG A 255 13.86 -18.13 7.62
N ALA A 256 14.12 -16.82 7.78
CA ALA A 256 14.52 -16.24 9.06
C ALA A 256 13.39 -16.29 10.10
N LEU A 257 12.17 -16.03 9.66
CA LEU A 257 10.98 -16.06 10.51
C LEU A 257 10.41 -17.47 10.72
N GLY A 258 10.88 -18.45 9.93
CA GLY A 258 10.40 -19.85 9.99
C GLY A 258 9.00 -20.02 9.40
N ILE A 259 8.64 -19.20 8.40
CA ILE A 259 7.35 -19.25 7.72
C ILE A 259 7.49 -20.11 6.46
N PRO A 260 6.64 -21.14 6.25
CA PRO A 260 6.64 -21.91 4.99
C PRO A 260 6.40 -21.01 3.78
N GLY A 261 7.13 -21.23 2.66
CA GLY A 261 7.08 -20.40 1.48
C GLY A 261 5.67 -20.19 0.92
N ALA A 262 4.89 -21.27 0.75
CA ALA A 262 3.50 -21.19 0.31
C ALA A 262 2.62 -20.33 1.24
N ARG A 263 2.89 -20.35 2.54
CA ARG A 263 2.18 -19.50 3.50
C ARG A 263 2.62 -18.05 3.45
N MET A 264 3.87 -17.78 3.08
CA MET A 264 4.35 -16.41 2.90
C MET A 264 3.57 -15.67 1.80
N GLU A 265 3.30 -16.35 0.68
CA GLU A 265 2.49 -15.78 -0.42
C GLU A 265 1.06 -15.48 0.05
N GLU A 266 0.42 -16.41 0.74
CA GLU A 266 -0.93 -16.21 1.32
C GLU A 266 -0.95 -15.00 2.28
N ILE A 267 0.09 -14.85 3.11
CA ILE A 267 0.22 -13.76 4.07
C ILE A 267 0.33 -12.41 3.37
N LEU A 268 1.18 -12.34 2.34
CA LEU A 268 1.37 -11.10 1.58
C LEU A 268 0.10 -10.69 0.83
N LEU A 269 -0.65 -11.65 0.27
CA LEU A 269 -1.95 -11.40 -0.34
C LEU A 269 -2.97 -10.84 0.67
N ARG A 270 -3.01 -11.40 1.87
CA ARG A 270 -3.91 -10.95 2.94
C ARG A 270 -3.53 -9.59 3.51
N ALA A 271 -2.24 -9.28 3.54
CA ALA A 271 -1.73 -8.05 4.15
C ALA A 271 -2.37 -6.79 3.57
N ALA A 272 -2.69 -6.76 2.27
CA ALA A 272 -3.29 -5.60 1.63
C ALA A 272 -4.67 -5.25 2.18
N ASP A 273 -5.53 -6.24 2.33
CA ASP A 273 -6.87 -6.01 2.87
C ASP A 273 -6.80 -5.53 4.32
N GLU A 274 -5.89 -6.10 5.10
CA GLU A 274 -5.67 -5.74 6.50
C GLU A 274 -5.07 -4.34 6.64
N ILE A 275 -4.12 -3.96 5.79
CA ILE A 275 -3.52 -2.62 5.75
C ILE A 275 -4.57 -1.57 5.39
N ALA A 276 -5.41 -1.83 4.38
CA ALA A 276 -6.48 -0.92 3.98
C ALA A 276 -7.48 -0.70 5.11
N GLU A 277 -7.87 -1.75 5.83
CA GLU A 277 -8.77 -1.66 6.97
C GLU A 277 -8.14 -0.89 8.14
N LEU A 278 -6.88 -1.18 8.47
CA LEU A 278 -6.15 -0.49 9.55
C LEU A 278 -5.96 1.00 9.26
N ALA A 279 -5.65 1.36 8.03
CA ALA A 279 -5.53 2.76 7.61
C ALA A 279 -6.86 3.51 7.76
N ALA A 280 -7.97 2.89 7.36
CA ALA A 280 -9.32 3.44 7.57
C ALA A 280 -9.66 3.61 9.06
N CYS A 281 -9.18 2.69 9.92
CA CYS A 281 -9.35 2.78 11.37
C CYS A 281 -8.62 3.98 11.98
N ILE A 282 -7.46 4.34 11.45
CA ILE A 282 -6.64 5.45 11.98
C ILE A 282 -7.08 6.80 11.42
N GLY A 283 -7.96 6.82 10.41
CA GLY A 283 -8.51 8.05 9.84
C GLY A 283 -7.65 8.63 8.71
N HIS A 284 -6.73 7.84 8.14
CA HIS A 284 -6.06 8.14 6.88
C HIS A 284 -6.95 7.66 5.73
N GLY A 285 -7.22 8.54 4.78
CA GLY A 285 -8.10 8.22 3.65
C GLY A 285 -7.53 7.07 2.80
N VAL A 286 -8.38 6.10 2.49
CA VAL A 286 -8.06 4.95 1.63
C VAL A 286 -7.59 5.40 0.23
N GLY A 287 -7.92 6.63 -0.19
CA GLY A 287 -7.51 7.20 -1.48
C GLY A 287 -6.00 7.28 -1.69
N ASP A 288 -5.23 7.52 -0.62
CA ASP A 288 -3.76 7.61 -0.69
C ASP A 288 -3.07 6.24 -0.59
N LEU A 289 -3.83 5.18 -0.29
CA LEU A 289 -3.35 3.80 -0.17
C LEU A 289 -3.68 2.95 -1.40
N MET A 290 -4.35 3.52 -2.41
CA MET A 290 -4.88 2.78 -3.57
C MET A 290 -3.82 2.09 -4.45
N ASP A 291 -2.55 2.46 -4.36
CA ASP A 291 -1.45 1.73 -5.02
C ASP A 291 -1.17 0.33 -4.40
N TYR A 292 -1.72 0.05 -3.22
CA TYR A 292 -1.49 -1.19 -2.49
C TYR A 292 -2.14 -2.43 -3.10
N GLY A 293 -3.35 -2.31 -3.64
CA GLY A 293 -4.02 -3.43 -4.30
C GLY A 293 -3.25 -3.95 -5.53
N GLN A 294 -2.53 -3.06 -6.21
CA GLN A 294 -1.63 -3.43 -7.31
C GLN A 294 -0.40 -4.20 -6.82
N LEU A 295 0.09 -3.89 -5.63
CA LEU A 295 1.33 -4.41 -5.08
C LEU A 295 1.20 -5.81 -4.51
N VAL A 296 0.08 -6.11 -3.89
CA VAL A 296 -0.22 -7.45 -3.38
C VAL A 296 -0.49 -8.43 -4.53
N ASN A 297 -1.12 -7.96 -5.60
CA ASN A 297 -1.23 -8.75 -6.83
C ASN A 297 0.15 -9.05 -7.47
N ARG A 298 1.15 -8.18 -7.29
CA ARG A 298 2.53 -8.41 -7.76
C ARG A 298 3.29 -9.43 -6.92
N ALA A 299 3.13 -9.43 -5.60
CA ALA A 299 3.78 -10.41 -4.72
C ALA A 299 3.29 -11.85 -4.98
N GLY A 300 2.00 -12.03 -5.31
CA GLY A 300 1.44 -13.33 -5.70
C GLY A 300 1.87 -13.81 -7.09
N SER A 301 2.21 -12.90 -8.00
CA SER A 301 2.66 -13.20 -9.37
C SER A 301 4.16 -13.58 -9.46
N ALA A 302 4.93 -13.39 -8.39
CA ALA A 302 6.38 -13.61 -8.36
C ALA A 302 6.82 -15.09 -8.43
N VAL A 303 5.89 -16.04 -8.47
CA VAL A 303 6.19 -17.49 -8.51
C VAL A 303 6.52 -18.01 -9.91
N VAL A 304 6.05 -17.32 -10.95
CA VAL A 304 6.43 -17.63 -12.33
C VAL A 304 7.07 -16.38 -12.94
N ALA A 305 8.38 -16.26 -12.82
CA ALA A 305 9.09 -15.20 -13.50
C ALA A 305 8.91 -15.36 -15.02
N PRO A 306 8.20 -14.45 -15.72
CA PRO A 306 8.35 -14.37 -17.16
C PRO A 306 9.81 -14.04 -17.47
N ALA A 307 10.32 -14.56 -18.57
CA ALA A 307 11.67 -14.26 -19.02
C ALA A 307 11.86 -12.74 -19.08
N ALA A 308 12.91 -12.23 -18.44
CA ALA A 308 13.18 -10.79 -18.37
C ALA A 308 13.15 -10.19 -19.80
N ILE A 309 12.33 -9.16 -20.01
CA ILE A 309 12.29 -8.44 -21.29
C ILE A 309 13.67 -7.87 -21.55
N PRO A 310 14.29 -8.13 -22.71
CA PRO A 310 15.61 -7.58 -23.03
C PRO A 310 15.61 -6.05 -22.89
N PRO A 311 16.68 -5.42 -22.35
CA PRO A 311 16.72 -3.97 -22.14
C PRO A 311 16.41 -3.15 -23.40
N ALA A 312 16.79 -3.65 -24.58
CA ALA A 312 16.49 -3.01 -25.85
C ALA A 312 14.99 -3.04 -26.19
N GLU A 313 14.30 -4.09 -25.85
CA GLU A 313 12.85 -4.23 -26.04
C GLU A 313 12.08 -3.36 -25.04
N LEU A 314 12.52 -3.29 -23.79
CA LEU A 314 11.95 -2.39 -22.78
C LEU A 314 12.09 -0.91 -23.22
N ALA A 315 13.28 -0.51 -23.68
CA ALA A 315 13.50 0.84 -24.18
C ALA A 315 12.61 1.16 -25.39
N ARG A 316 12.39 0.19 -26.29
CA ARG A 316 11.51 0.35 -27.46
C ARG A 316 10.04 0.53 -27.03
N ARG A 317 9.57 -0.27 -26.07
CA ARG A 317 8.20 -0.16 -25.52
C ARG A 317 8.00 1.19 -24.83
N THR A 318 8.93 1.61 -23.99
CA THR A 318 8.87 2.91 -23.31
C THR A 318 8.82 4.07 -24.31
N ALA A 319 9.64 4.04 -25.36
CA ALA A 319 9.63 5.06 -26.40
C ALA A 319 8.30 5.10 -27.17
N ALA A 320 7.74 3.94 -27.52
CA ALA A 320 6.44 3.85 -28.19
C ALA A 320 5.29 4.36 -27.29
N GLN A 321 5.34 4.08 -26.00
CA GLN A 321 4.34 4.56 -25.03
C GLN A 321 4.42 6.08 -24.85
N LEU A 322 5.60 6.66 -24.77
CA LEU A 322 5.80 8.12 -24.72
C LEU A 322 5.27 8.80 -25.98
N GLU A 323 5.50 8.20 -27.16
CA GLU A 323 4.98 8.73 -28.42
C GLU A 323 3.45 8.66 -28.49
N LEU A 324 2.85 7.59 -27.98
CA LEU A 324 1.39 7.49 -27.84
C LEU A 324 0.84 8.61 -26.95
N TYR A 325 1.45 8.83 -25.77
CA TYR A 325 1.02 9.89 -24.85
C TYR A 325 1.16 11.29 -25.47
N ARG A 326 2.27 11.51 -26.21
CA ARG A 326 2.46 12.76 -26.95
C ARG A 326 1.37 12.95 -28.03
N ARG A 327 1.03 11.90 -28.78
CA ARG A 327 -0.01 11.92 -29.82
C ARG A 327 -1.37 12.23 -29.22
N VAL A 328 -1.74 11.59 -28.11
CA VAL A 328 -2.99 11.86 -27.40
C VAL A 328 -3.02 13.31 -26.88
N GLY A 329 -1.94 13.76 -26.23
CA GLY A 329 -1.85 15.12 -25.72
C GLY A 329 -1.95 16.21 -26.81
N SER A 330 -1.26 16.02 -27.95
CA SER A 330 -1.38 16.96 -29.09
C SER A 330 -2.76 16.89 -29.74
N GLY A 331 -3.33 15.69 -29.91
CA GLY A 331 -4.66 15.53 -30.47
C GLY A 331 -5.76 16.24 -29.65
N ILE A 332 -5.67 16.18 -28.32
CA ILE A 332 -6.57 16.95 -27.43
C ILE A 332 -6.37 18.46 -27.64
N ALA A 333 -5.14 18.93 -27.80
CA ALA A 333 -4.85 20.35 -27.99
C ALA A 333 -5.31 20.87 -29.38
N ASP A 334 -5.30 20.00 -30.39
CA ASP A 334 -5.68 20.31 -31.78
C ASP A 334 -7.18 20.02 -32.05
N ASP A 335 -7.99 19.75 -31.03
CA ASP A 335 -9.43 19.46 -31.11
C ASP A 335 -9.77 18.29 -32.06
N CYS A 336 -8.91 17.23 -32.06
CA CYS A 336 -9.14 16.01 -32.82
C CYS A 336 -10.37 15.25 -32.32
N ASP A 337 -10.90 14.34 -33.15
CA ASP A 337 -12.02 13.47 -32.76
C ASP A 337 -11.63 12.60 -31.56
N GLY A 338 -12.44 12.66 -30.51
CA GLY A 338 -12.22 11.89 -29.30
C GLY A 338 -12.22 10.37 -29.54
N ASP A 339 -13.03 9.90 -30.47
CA ASP A 339 -13.12 8.47 -30.81
C ASP A 339 -11.82 7.98 -31.47
N GLU A 340 -11.20 8.79 -32.38
CA GLU A 340 -9.91 8.47 -32.99
C GLU A 340 -8.77 8.39 -31.92
N LEU A 341 -8.83 9.24 -30.90
CA LEU A 341 -7.84 9.24 -29.83
C LEU A 341 -8.03 8.04 -28.90
N LEU A 342 -9.27 7.65 -28.64
CA LEU A 342 -9.58 6.46 -27.85
C LEU A 342 -9.18 5.18 -28.59
N GLU A 343 -9.44 5.09 -29.90
CA GLU A 343 -8.97 3.99 -30.75
C GLU A 343 -7.44 3.86 -30.70
N ALA A 344 -6.71 4.99 -30.82
CA ALA A 344 -5.25 4.98 -30.70
C ALA A 344 -4.74 4.49 -29.32
N ILE A 345 -5.48 4.74 -28.24
CA ILE A 345 -5.18 4.24 -26.91
C ILE A 345 -5.38 2.72 -26.83
N LEU A 346 -6.49 2.22 -27.40
CA LEU A 346 -6.79 0.78 -27.42
C LEU A 346 -5.77 0.01 -28.29
N ASP A 347 -5.43 0.54 -29.46
CA ASP A 347 -4.39 -0.03 -30.34
C ASP A 347 -3.04 -0.03 -29.64
N GLY A 348 -2.71 1.03 -28.89
CA GLY A 348 -1.51 1.08 -28.07
C GLY A 348 -1.48 0.01 -26.99
N ALA A 349 -2.61 -0.33 -26.39
CA ALA A 349 -2.68 -1.44 -25.43
C ALA A 349 -2.41 -2.81 -26.12
N VAL A 350 -2.84 -2.98 -27.36
CA VAL A 350 -2.56 -4.20 -28.14
C VAL A 350 -1.08 -4.23 -28.57
N ASP A 351 -0.61 -3.18 -29.25
CA ASP A 351 0.67 -3.17 -29.98
C ASP A 351 1.87 -2.96 -29.04
N ILE A 352 1.72 -2.16 -27.99
CA ILE A 352 2.80 -1.78 -27.09
C ILE A 352 2.80 -2.66 -25.84
N LEU A 353 1.62 -2.87 -25.22
CA LEU A 353 1.51 -3.61 -23.98
C LEU A 353 1.33 -5.12 -24.19
N GLY A 354 0.97 -5.54 -25.40
CA GLY A 354 0.85 -6.95 -25.77
C GLY A 354 -0.44 -7.64 -25.32
N PHE A 355 -1.50 -6.88 -25.05
CA PHE A 355 -2.84 -7.46 -24.92
C PHE A 355 -3.30 -8.00 -26.27
N LYS A 356 -4.02 -9.12 -26.29
CA LYS A 356 -4.66 -9.60 -27.51
C LYS A 356 -6.04 -9.03 -27.73
N ARG A 357 -6.76 -8.75 -26.65
CA ARG A 357 -8.09 -8.14 -26.69
C ARG A 357 -8.17 -7.01 -25.67
N VAL A 358 -8.66 -5.87 -26.15
CA VAL A 358 -8.90 -4.70 -25.30
C VAL A 358 -10.30 -4.18 -25.62
N VAL A 359 -11.08 -3.87 -24.56
CA VAL A 359 -12.43 -3.34 -24.69
C VAL A 359 -12.60 -2.13 -23.76
N LEU A 360 -13.07 -1.03 -24.31
CA LEU A 360 -13.55 0.11 -23.56
C LEU A 360 -15.05 -0.03 -23.31
N LEU A 361 -15.45 -0.05 -22.04
CA LEU A 361 -16.85 -0.13 -21.64
C LEU A 361 -17.26 1.19 -20.98
N THR A 362 -18.29 1.84 -21.46
CA THR A 362 -18.85 3.06 -20.86
C THR A 362 -19.86 2.74 -19.76
N VAL A 363 -19.97 3.61 -18.77
CA VAL A 363 -20.94 3.49 -17.69
C VAL A 363 -22.26 4.15 -18.12
N ASP A 364 -23.29 3.34 -18.37
CA ASP A 364 -24.66 3.85 -18.52
C ASP A 364 -25.28 4.07 -17.14
N GLN A 365 -25.35 5.32 -16.75
CA GLN A 365 -25.92 5.72 -15.45
C GLN A 365 -27.43 5.45 -15.35
N ARG A 366 -28.14 5.42 -16.47
CA ARG A 366 -29.60 5.21 -16.50
C ARG A 366 -29.95 3.76 -16.22
N THR A 367 -29.24 2.84 -16.87
CA THR A 367 -29.45 1.38 -16.69
C THR A 367 -28.58 0.81 -15.56
N ARG A 368 -27.62 1.58 -15.05
CA ARG A 368 -26.59 1.15 -14.09
C ARG A 368 -25.87 -0.11 -14.57
N SER A 369 -25.36 -0.06 -15.79
CA SER A 369 -24.64 -1.15 -16.43
C SER A 369 -23.42 -0.64 -17.19
N LEU A 370 -22.50 -1.56 -17.46
CA LEU A 370 -21.40 -1.36 -18.39
C LEU A 370 -21.86 -1.73 -19.79
N VAL A 371 -21.52 -0.87 -20.76
CA VAL A 371 -21.88 -1.06 -22.18
C VAL A 371 -20.61 -0.94 -23.01
N PRO A 372 -20.27 -1.94 -23.85
CA PRO A 372 -19.13 -1.84 -24.76
C PRO A 372 -19.26 -0.64 -25.70
N ALA A 373 -18.17 0.14 -25.83
CA ALA A 373 -18.11 1.30 -26.69
C ALA A 373 -17.12 1.11 -27.84
N LEU A 374 -15.87 0.74 -27.51
CA LEU A 374 -14.79 0.52 -28.47
C LEU A 374 -14.05 -0.77 -28.13
N CYS A 375 -13.45 -1.40 -29.13
CA CYS A 375 -12.65 -2.60 -28.93
C CYS A 375 -11.49 -2.65 -29.93
N ALA A 376 -10.36 -3.25 -29.50
CA ALA A 376 -9.18 -3.48 -30.33
C ALA A 376 -8.62 -4.87 -30.10
N GLY A 377 -7.97 -5.42 -31.11
CA GLY A 377 -7.33 -6.73 -31.06
C GLY A 377 -8.21 -7.90 -31.54
N GLU A 378 -7.56 -9.05 -31.68
CA GLU A 378 -8.16 -10.26 -32.29
C GLU A 378 -9.20 -10.91 -31.37
N GLY A 379 -10.46 -11.00 -31.81
CA GLY A 379 -11.56 -11.57 -31.03
C GLY A 379 -12.16 -10.63 -29.96
N ALA A 380 -11.76 -9.35 -29.94
CA ALA A 380 -12.32 -8.38 -29.01
C ALA A 380 -13.78 -8.04 -29.31
N LEU A 381 -14.15 -7.97 -30.61
CA LEU A 381 -15.51 -7.69 -31.05
C LEU A 381 -16.51 -8.80 -30.64
N GLU A 382 -16.10 -10.06 -30.70
CA GLU A 382 -16.89 -11.20 -30.27
C GLU A 382 -17.05 -11.27 -28.75
N LEU A 383 -16.02 -10.82 -28.02
CA LEU A 383 -16.03 -10.80 -26.56
C LEU A 383 -16.88 -9.64 -26.00
N ALA A 384 -16.84 -8.47 -26.63
CA ALA A 384 -17.42 -7.23 -26.13
C ALA A 384 -18.88 -7.36 -25.63
N PRO A 385 -19.82 -8.03 -26.34
CA PRO A 385 -21.19 -8.18 -25.86
C PRO A 385 -21.31 -8.93 -24.52
N HIS A 386 -20.37 -9.83 -24.22
CA HIS A 386 -20.35 -10.61 -22.98
C HIS A 386 -19.79 -9.82 -21.78
N LEU A 387 -19.22 -8.65 -22.02
CA LEU A 387 -18.73 -7.74 -20.98
C LEU A 387 -19.80 -6.72 -20.56
N ALA A 388 -20.97 -6.71 -21.19
CA ALA A 388 -22.12 -5.88 -20.82
C ALA A 388 -22.76 -6.44 -19.55
N LEU A 389 -22.42 -5.83 -18.40
CA LEU A 389 -22.78 -6.34 -17.07
C LEU A 389 -23.44 -5.26 -16.21
N PRO A 390 -24.41 -5.62 -15.34
CA PRO A 390 -24.97 -4.69 -14.38
C PRO A 390 -23.91 -4.28 -13.33
N LEU A 391 -23.97 -3.05 -12.85
CA LEU A 391 -23.08 -2.52 -11.80
C LEU A 391 -23.51 -3.03 -10.42
N THR A 392 -23.24 -4.30 -10.16
CA THR A 392 -23.46 -4.95 -8.87
C THR A 392 -22.18 -5.58 -8.35
N ARG A 393 -22.03 -5.71 -7.04
CA ARG A 393 -20.84 -6.35 -6.45
C ARG A 393 -20.65 -7.82 -6.90
N SER A 394 -21.70 -8.49 -7.29
CA SER A 394 -21.67 -9.87 -7.81
C SER A 394 -21.21 -9.96 -9.27
N SER A 395 -21.13 -8.86 -10.00
CA SER A 395 -20.73 -8.82 -11.42
C SER A 395 -19.19 -8.83 -11.62
N GLY A 396 -18.41 -9.05 -10.56
CA GLY A 396 -16.98 -9.25 -10.65
C GLY A 396 -16.15 -7.96 -10.81
N ALA A 397 -14.90 -8.12 -11.25
CA ALA A 397 -13.89 -7.04 -11.29
C ALA A 397 -14.29 -5.84 -12.15
N LEU A 398 -15.01 -6.06 -13.25
CA LEU A 398 -15.50 -4.99 -14.13
C LEU A 398 -16.43 -4.02 -13.39
N ALA A 399 -17.44 -4.55 -12.69
CA ALA A 399 -18.36 -3.73 -11.92
C ALA A 399 -17.68 -3.13 -10.67
N LEU A 400 -16.82 -3.90 -10.02
CA LEU A 400 -16.06 -3.44 -8.86
C LEU A 400 -15.10 -2.30 -9.24
N ALA A 401 -14.51 -2.30 -10.44
CA ALA A 401 -13.68 -1.20 -10.92
C ALA A 401 -14.44 0.15 -10.93
N VAL A 402 -15.73 0.11 -11.26
CA VAL A 402 -16.60 1.30 -11.21
C VAL A 402 -17.00 1.63 -9.77
N LEU A 403 -17.42 0.63 -8.99
CA LEU A 403 -17.98 0.84 -7.65
C LEU A 403 -16.93 1.23 -6.61
N GLU A 404 -15.71 0.74 -6.79
CA GLU A 404 -14.60 0.95 -5.86
C GLU A 404 -13.53 1.90 -6.40
N HIS A 405 -13.71 2.41 -7.63
CA HIS A 405 -12.78 3.34 -8.29
C HIS A 405 -11.35 2.82 -8.36
N ARG A 406 -11.15 1.52 -8.57
CA ARG A 406 -9.81 0.91 -8.61
C ARG A 406 -9.62 -0.05 -9.77
N ALA A 407 -8.36 -0.22 -10.18
CA ALA A 407 -7.97 -1.23 -11.16
C ALA A 407 -7.90 -2.63 -10.52
N PHE A 408 -8.12 -3.67 -11.32
CA PHE A 408 -8.00 -5.06 -10.93
C PHE A 408 -7.10 -5.82 -11.89
N HIS A 409 -6.22 -6.63 -11.33
CA HIS A 409 -5.42 -7.61 -12.04
C HIS A 409 -5.85 -9.02 -11.58
N VAL A 410 -6.27 -9.85 -12.50
CA VAL A 410 -6.72 -11.24 -12.26
C VAL A 410 -5.82 -12.17 -13.07
N PRO A 411 -4.64 -12.57 -12.52
CA PRO A 411 -3.64 -13.33 -13.27
C PRO A 411 -4.06 -14.78 -13.56
N MET A 412 -4.82 -15.39 -12.66
CA MET A 412 -5.32 -16.78 -12.80
C MET A 412 -6.84 -16.81 -12.57
N ALA A 413 -7.59 -16.43 -13.59
CA ALA A 413 -9.02 -16.22 -13.48
C ALA A 413 -9.81 -17.49 -13.07
N ALA A 414 -9.30 -18.68 -13.37
CA ALA A 414 -9.88 -19.97 -12.96
C ALA A 414 -9.54 -20.38 -11.52
N SER A 415 -8.63 -19.69 -10.83
CA SER A 415 -8.25 -20.01 -9.46
C SER A 415 -9.36 -19.70 -8.47
N PRO A 416 -9.59 -20.55 -7.45
CA PRO A 416 -10.58 -20.29 -6.39
C PRO A 416 -10.39 -18.93 -5.70
N ALA A 417 -9.16 -18.43 -5.62
CA ALA A 417 -8.83 -17.12 -5.03
C ALA A 417 -9.45 -15.94 -5.79
N TYR A 418 -9.71 -16.09 -7.08
CA TYR A 418 -10.24 -15.03 -7.97
C TYR A 418 -11.66 -15.27 -8.45
N GLN A 419 -12.35 -16.35 -8.02
CA GLN A 419 -13.71 -16.67 -8.46
C GLN A 419 -14.71 -15.53 -8.25
N GLY A 420 -14.60 -14.80 -7.15
CA GLY A 420 -15.44 -13.63 -6.86
C GLY A 420 -15.18 -12.43 -7.76
N LEU A 421 -13.96 -12.30 -8.31
CA LEU A 421 -13.57 -11.21 -9.20
C LEU A 421 -13.78 -11.55 -10.68
N ALA A 422 -13.57 -12.80 -11.04
CA ALA A 422 -13.65 -13.23 -12.43
C ALA A 422 -15.09 -13.34 -12.96
N GLY A 423 -16.05 -13.72 -12.10
CA GLY A 423 -17.43 -13.96 -12.52
C GLY A 423 -17.56 -15.17 -13.49
N THR A 424 -18.54 -16.02 -13.27
CA THR A 424 -18.71 -17.26 -14.07
C THR A 424 -19.03 -16.99 -15.55
N GLU A 425 -19.79 -15.95 -15.84
CA GLU A 425 -20.19 -15.59 -17.20
C GLU A 425 -19.02 -15.00 -17.99
N LEU A 426 -18.23 -14.11 -17.37
CA LEU A 426 -17.03 -13.55 -17.99
C LEU A 426 -16.01 -14.64 -18.32
N LEU A 427 -15.74 -15.56 -17.38
CA LEU A 427 -14.79 -16.65 -17.60
C LEU A 427 -15.21 -17.58 -18.72
N ALA A 428 -16.51 -17.91 -18.80
CA ALA A 428 -17.05 -18.78 -19.84
C ALA A 428 -16.92 -18.15 -21.24
N ALA A 429 -17.10 -16.82 -21.33
CA ALA A 429 -17.01 -16.09 -22.60
C ALA A 429 -15.54 -15.78 -22.97
N ALA A 430 -14.75 -15.24 -22.03
CA ALA A 430 -13.39 -14.81 -22.31
C ALA A 430 -12.43 -15.98 -22.53
N ARG A 431 -12.60 -17.09 -21.82
CA ARG A 431 -11.72 -18.28 -21.84
C ARG A 431 -10.22 -17.93 -21.68
N CYS A 432 -9.92 -16.78 -21.08
CA CYS A 432 -8.56 -16.33 -20.87
C CYS A 432 -7.99 -16.89 -19.57
N ALA A 433 -6.66 -17.02 -19.51
CA ALA A 433 -5.95 -17.42 -18.30
C ALA A 433 -6.03 -16.34 -17.22
N GLY A 434 -5.90 -15.06 -17.62
CA GLY A 434 -6.01 -13.88 -16.76
C GLY A 434 -6.45 -12.65 -17.54
N PHE A 435 -6.82 -11.60 -16.81
CA PHE A 435 -7.23 -10.31 -17.39
C PHE A 435 -6.90 -9.14 -16.47
N ALA A 436 -6.89 -7.94 -17.03
CA ALA A 436 -6.74 -6.69 -16.30
C ALA A 436 -7.93 -5.77 -16.57
N VAL A 437 -8.29 -4.96 -15.57
CA VAL A 437 -9.39 -4.01 -15.62
C VAL A 437 -8.94 -2.69 -15.00
N ALA A 438 -9.12 -1.57 -15.69
CA ALA A 438 -8.76 -0.25 -15.19
C ALA A 438 -9.91 0.75 -15.35
N PRO A 439 -10.32 1.48 -14.28
CA PRO A 439 -11.35 2.50 -14.37
C PRO A 439 -10.84 3.75 -15.08
N VAL A 440 -11.63 4.30 -15.97
CA VAL A 440 -11.41 5.58 -16.63
C VAL A 440 -12.15 6.64 -15.83
N SER A 441 -11.42 7.32 -14.95
CA SER A 441 -11.97 8.20 -13.92
C SER A 441 -11.67 9.67 -14.18
N THR A 442 -12.66 10.52 -13.97
CA THR A 442 -12.53 11.98 -13.94
C THR A 442 -12.93 12.51 -12.55
N HIS A 443 -12.81 13.82 -12.33
CA HIS A 443 -13.29 14.45 -11.09
C HIS A 443 -14.79 14.22 -10.81
N GLY A 444 -15.57 13.87 -11.84
CA GLY A 444 -17.01 13.56 -11.72
C GLY A 444 -17.34 12.08 -11.43
N GLY A 445 -16.34 11.21 -11.37
CA GLY A 445 -16.51 9.78 -11.16
C GLY A 445 -15.97 8.93 -12.31
N VAL A 446 -16.27 7.62 -12.29
CA VAL A 446 -15.88 6.69 -13.34
C VAL A 446 -16.81 6.83 -14.54
N LEU A 447 -16.25 7.15 -15.70
CA LEU A 447 -16.99 7.29 -16.97
C LEU A 447 -16.99 6.00 -17.78
N ALA A 448 -15.90 5.24 -17.69
CA ALA A 448 -15.70 4.03 -18.46
C ALA A 448 -14.75 3.07 -17.72
N VAL A 449 -14.57 1.88 -18.30
CA VAL A 449 -13.63 0.86 -17.82
C VAL A 449 -12.87 0.32 -19.02
N LEU A 450 -11.54 0.20 -18.92
CA LEU A 450 -10.72 -0.56 -19.85
C LEU A 450 -10.57 -1.99 -19.35
N TYR A 451 -10.89 -2.95 -20.20
CA TYR A 451 -10.63 -4.37 -20.03
C TYR A 451 -9.52 -4.80 -20.99
N GLY A 452 -8.62 -5.69 -20.56
CA GLY A 452 -7.60 -6.27 -21.42
C GLY A 452 -7.23 -7.69 -21.01
N ASP A 453 -7.08 -8.60 -21.99
CA ASP A 453 -6.63 -9.98 -21.81
C ASP A 453 -5.69 -10.46 -22.93
N ALA A 454 -5.08 -11.65 -22.73
CA ALA A 454 -4.18 -12.28 -23.70
C ALA A 454 -4.87 -13.27 -24.65
N GLY A 455 -6.21 -13.31 -24.69
CA GLY A 455 -6.98 -14.24 -25.50
C GLY A 455 -7.08 -15.66 -24.93
N PRO A 456 -7.82 -16.58 -25.61
CA PRO A 456 -8.11 -17.91 -25.11
C PRO A 456 -6.88 -18.81 -24.96
N ASP A 457 -5.88 -18.63 -25.83
CA ASP A 457 -4.65 -19.41 -25.86
C ASP A 457 -3.43 -18.59 -25.38
N GLY A 458 -3.70 -17.41 -24.78
CA GLY A 458 -2.68 -16.49 -24.34
C GLY A 458 -2.09 -16.87 -22.99
N ALA A 459 -0.90 -16.34 -22.72
CA ALA A 459 -0.28 -16.42 -21.40
C ALA A 459 -1.03 -15.56 -20.36
N ASP A 460 -0.71 -15.75 -19.09
CA ASP A 460 -1.23 -14.91 -18.02
C ASP A 460 -0.85 -13.44 -18.25
N ILE A 461 -1.74 -12.53 -17.90
CA ILE A 461 -1.45 -11.10 -17.88
C ILE A 461 -0.53 -10.82 -16.68
N VAL A 462 0.62 -10.21 -16.95
CA VAL A 462 1.55 -9.83 -15.88
C VAL A 462 1.14 -8.50 -15.23
N ALA A 463 1.54 -8.31 -13.97
CA ALA A 463 1.18 -7.14 -13.19
C ALA A 463 1.63 -5.81 -13.84
N GLU A 464 2.76 -5.82 -14.56
CA GLU A 464 3.27 -4.68 -15.32
C GLU A 464 2.28 -4.26 -16.42
N GLN A 465 1.77 -5.20 -17.22
CA GLN A 465 0.74 -4.92 -18.23
C GLN A 465 -0.53 -4.34 -17.61
N ALA A 466 -0.96 -4.85 -16.45
CA ALA A 466 -2.12 -4.32 -15.75
C ALA A 466 -1.90 -2.89 -15.25
N SER A 467 -0.70 -2.58 -14.75
CA SER A 467 -0.31 -1.22 -14.35
C SER A 467 -0.26 -0.25 -15.53
N GLU A 468 0.32 -0.69 -16.64
CA GLU A 468 0.39 0.11 -17.87
C GLU A 468 -1.00 0.35 -18.48
N LEU A 469 -1.92 -0.64 -18.40
CA LEU A 469 -3.32 -0.47 -18.79
C LEU A 469 -4.00 0.63 -17.94
N ALA A 470 -3.71 0.71 -16.66
CA ALA A 470 -4.21 1.79 -15.80
C ALA A 470 -3.65 3.17 -16.21
N GLY A 471 -2.39 3.21 -16.66
CA GLY A 471 -1.80 4.41 -17.27
C GLY A 471 -2.56 4.86 -18.54
N LEU A 472 -2.92 3.91 -19.41
CA LEU A 472 -3.74 4.20 -20.60
C LEU A 472 -5.17 4.61 -20.24
N ALA A 473 -5.75 4.05 -19.18
CA ALA A 473 -7.05 4.47 -18.68
C ALA A 473 -7.03 5.95 -18.21
N THR A 474 -5.91 6.41 -17.66
CA THR A 474 -5.72 7.83 -17.32
C THR A 474 -5.70 8.73 -18.59
N GLN A 475 -5.07 8.28 -19.68
CA GLN A 475 -5.11 9.00 -20.95
C GLN A 475 -6.51 9.02 -21.56
N ALA A 476 -7.22 7.90 -21.52
CA ALA A 476 -8.62 7.82 -21.95
C ALA A 476 -9.53 8.75 -21.12
N ALA A 477 -9.25 8.92 -19.83
CA ALA A 477 -9.98 9.86 -18.97
C ALA A 477 -9.78 11.32 -19.40
N LEU A 478 -8.58 11.70 -19.84
CA LEU A 478 -8.31 13.02 -20.38
C LEU A 478 -9.11 13.25 -21.66
N VAL A 479 -9.13 12.29 -22.60
CA VAL A 479 -9.90 12.38 -23.83
C VAL A 479 -11.40 12.53 -23.54
N LEU A 480 -11.98 11.63 -22.73
CA LEU A 480 -13.39 11.65 -22.36
C LEU A 480 -13.80 12.87 -21.53
N GLY A 481 -12.86 13.47 -20.80
CA GLY A 481 -13.11 14.66 -20.00
C GLY A 481 -13.09 15.98 -20.80
N VAL A 482 -12.39 16.02 -21.92
CA VAL A 482 -12.17 17.22 -22.73
C VAL A 482 -12.90 17.16 -24.06
N CYS A 483 -12.79 16.04 -24.79
CA CYS A 483 -13.44 15.84 -26.08
C CYS A 483 -14.86 15.33 -25.83
N ARG A 484 -15.88 16.02 -26.37
CA ARG A 484 -17.26 15.52 -26.35
C ARG A 484 -17.32 14.31 -27.29
N PRO A 485 -17.80 13.14 -26.83
CA PRO A 485 -18.09 12.06 -27.77
C PRO A 485 -19.12 12.52 -28.78
N SER A 486 -18.89 12.18 -30.06
CA SER A 486 -19.87 12.42 -31.11
C SER A 486 -21.20 11.77 -30.73
N PRO A 487 -22.36 12.39 -30.87
CA PRO A 487 -23.62 11.75 -30.53
C PRO A 487 -23.77 10.51 -31.43
N ALA A 488 -23.91 9.36 -30.77
CA ALA A 488 -24.15 8.10 -31.46
C ALA A 488 -25.35 8.26 -32.42
N VAL A 489 -25.12 7.96 -33.71
CA VAL A 489 -26.11 7.93 -34.77
C VAL A 489 -27.01 6.71 -34.61
#